data_04a38b5771d9b7eaa4b51903c06b9402
#
_entry.id   04a38b5771d9b7eaa4b51903c06b9402
#
_cell.length_a   1.000
_cell.length_b   1.000
_cell.length_c   1.000
_cell.angle_alpha   90.00
_cell.angle_beta   90.00
_cell.angle_gamma   90.00
#
_symmetry.space_group_name_H-M   'P 1'
#
loop_
_entity.id
_entity.type
_entity.pdbx_description
1 polymer ?
#
loop_
_entity_poly.entity_id
_entity_poly.type
_entity_poly.pdbx_seq_one_letter_code
_entity_poly.pdbx_strand_id
1 'polypeptide(L)'
;LEDRAWRISFNLNKLEKIEEFDPLTGDKTNDYSIIKIYANSHYITPKPTIEQAIRQIKSELAETLKKHRENNKLLEEQRLRERTKFDLEMIEATGTCAGIENYSRFLSGRKAGEPPPTLFEYFPDNAIIFVDESHVTVPQLNGMYKGDRTRKSTLAEYGFRLPSCMDNRPLKFEEWDLMRTQTVFVSATPGPWELKQTSNKYIDQIIRPTGLIDPPVEIRPAKTQVDDLMHEAKEIVKKGYRVLATTLTKKMAEDLTEYLHENGLKVRYMHSDIDTLERIEIIRDLRMGVFDILVGINLLREGLDIPECALVAILDADKEGFLRSETSLIQTIGRAARNVDGKVILYADKVTKSIENAIKETCLLYTSPSPRDPIGS
;
A
#
# COMPACT_ATOMS: atom_id res chain seq x y z
N LEU A 1 8.42 2.81 -20.39
CA LEU A 1 8.67 2.32 -21.74
C LEU A 1 9.60 3.30 -22.41
N GLU A 2 10.81 2.87 -22.75
CA GLU A 2 11.76 3.70 -23.50
C GLU A 2 11.39 3.64 -24.99
N ASP A 3 11.36 4.79 -25.66
CA ASP A 3 11.09 4.90 -27.08
C ASP A 3 12.34 4.51 -27.91
N ARG A 4 12.94 3.35 -27.57
CA ARG A 4 14.15 2.80 -28.16
C ARG A 4 13.98 1.34 -28.51
N ALA A 5 14.55 0.93 -29.63
CA ALA A 5 14.62 -0.46 -30.03
C ALA A 5 16.03 -0.85 -30.48
N TRP A 6 16.41 -2.11 -30.33
CA TRP A 6 17.69 -2.62 -30.77
C TRP A 6 17.51 -3.63 -31.90
N ARG A 7 18.28 -3.44 -32.97
CA ARG A 7 18.40 -4.40 -34.08
C ARG A 7 19.70 -5.17 -33.91
N ILE A 8 19.58 -6.48 -33.69
CA ILE A 8 20.70 -7.39 -33.50
C ILE A 8 20.84 -8.20 -34.78
N SER A 9 21.96 -8.00 -35.51
CA SER A 9 22.24 -8.70 -36.77
C SER A 9 23.23 -9.84 -36.54
N PHE A 10 22.91 -10.99 -37.10
CA PHE A 10 23.76 -12.17 -37.05
C PHE A 10 24.17 -12.57 -38.48
N ASN A 11 25.46 -12.93 -38.63
CA ASN A 11 25.98 -13.61 -39.82
C ASN A 11 26.25 -15.06 -39.45
N LEU A 12 25.44 -15.97 -39.98
CA LEU A 12 25.33 -17.33 -39.50
C LEU A 12 25.00 -17.34 -37.98
N ASN A 13 25.86 -17.84 -37.13
CA ASN A 13 25.69 -17.89 -35.69
C ASN A 13 26.58 -16.89 -34.93
N LYS A 14 27.17 -15.90 -35.63
CA LYS A 14 28.03 -14.89 -35.01
C LYS A 14 27.31 -13.54 -35.02
N LEU A 15 27.36 -12.89 -33.86
CA LEU A 15 26.91 -11.52 -33.74
C LEU A 15 27.75 -10.60 -34.62
N GLU A 16 27.12 -9.87 -35.52
CA GLU A 16 27.78 -8.96 -36.46
C GLU A 16 27.70 -7.52 -35.94
N LYS A 17 26.49 -7.05 -35.59
CA LYS A 17 26.29 -5.70 -35.06
C LYS A 17 25.06 -5.61 -34.20
N ILE A 18 25.06 -4.58 -33.34
CA ILE A 18 23.93 -4.18 -32.51
C ILE A 18 23.69 -2.68 -32.75
N GLU A 19 22.55 -2.34 -33.30
CA GLU A 19 22.16 -0.97 -33.63
C GLU A 19 20.94 -0.56 -32.79
N GLU A 20 20.97 0.62 -32.23
CA GLU A 20 19.76 1.26 -31.69
C GLU A 20 19.07 2.03 -32.79
N PHE A 21 17.75 1.99 -32.83
CA PHE A 21 16.96 2.73 -33.79
C PHE A 21 15.67 3.22 -33.18
N ASP A 22 15.14 4.30 -33.75
CA ASP A 22 13.82 4.81 -33.43
C ASP A 22 12.75 3.85 -33.99
N PRO A 23 11.88 3.26 -33.16
CA PRO A 23 10.87 2.30 -33.63
C PRO A 23 9.80 2.93 -34.51
N LEU A 24 9.63 4.27 -34.47
CA LEU A 24 8.65 4.98 -35.29
C LEU A 24 9.18 5.30 -36.70
N THR A 25 10.41 5.81 -36.79
CA THR A 25 11.02 6.22 -38.08
C THR A 25 11.87 5.14 -38.71
N GLY A 26 12.36 4.19 -37.90
CA GLY A 26 13.32 3.18 -38.34
C GLY A 26 14.75 3.67 -38.44
N ASP A 27 15.00 4.94 -38.14
CA ASP A 27 16.31 5.56 -38.27
C ASP A 27 17.26 5.07 -37.19
N LYS A 28 18.48 4.76 -37.58
CA LYS A 28 19.53 4.36 -36.64
C LYS A 28 19.98 5.55 -35.81
N THR A 29 20.03 5.33 -34.49
CA THR A 29 20.46 6.34 -33.51
C THR A 29 21.86 6.07 -32.95
N ASN A 30 22.21 4.80 -32.67
CA ASN A 30 23.49 4.45 -32.06
C ASN A 30 23.99 3.06 -32.44
N ASP A 31 25.29 2.78 -32.21
CA ASP A 31 25.90 1.45 -32.26
C ASP A 31 26.32 1.00 -30.87
N TYR A 32 26.16 -0.30 -30.59
CA TYR A 32 26.57 -0.92 -29.34
C TYR A 32 27.43 -2.14 -29.58
N SER A 33 28.47 -2.32 -28.76
CA SER A 33 29.28 -3.55 -28.73
C SER A 33 28.64 -4.60 -27.81
N ILE A 34 27.84 -4.17 -26.85
CA ILE A 34 27.19 -5.02 -25.87
C ILE A 34 25.87 -4.40 -25.39
N ILE A 35 24.84 -5.18 -25.26
CA ILE A 35 23.57 -4.79 -24.60
C ILE A 35 23.17 -5.85 -23.59
N LYS A 36 22.42 -5.44 -22.57
CA LYS A 36 21.80 -6.32 -21.59
C LYS A 36 20.32 -6.42 -21.87
N ILE A 37 19.83 -7.62 -22.14
CA ILE A 37 18.42 -7.90 -22.32
C ILE A 37 17.93 -8.62 -21.06
N TYR A 38 17.00 -8.01 -20.36
CA TYR A 38 16.41 -8.56 -19.14
C TYR A 38 15.11 -9.28 -19.47
N ALA A 39 14.80 -10.31 -18.70
CA ALA A 39 13.50 -10.96 -18.77
C ALA A 39 12.37 -9.95 -18.40
N ASN A 40 11.29 -9.95 -19.17
CA ASN A 40 10.13 -9.08 -18.94
C ASN A 40 9.15 -9.65 -17.91
N SER A 41 9.39 -10.85 -17.41
CA SER A 41 8.55 -11.56 -16.45
C SER A 41 9.40 -12.46 -15.58
N HIS A 42 8.95 -12.68 -14.33
CA HIS A 42 9.55 -13.66 -13.40
C HIS A 42 9.35 -15.12 -13.83
N TYR A 43 8.51 -15.36 -14.84
CA TYR A 43 8.13 -16.70 -15.29
C TYR A 43 8.75 -17.09 -16.63
N ILE A 44 9.78 -16.39 -17.08
CA ILE A 44 10.60 -16.81 -18.24
C ILE A 44 11.39 -18.06 -17.86
N THR A 45 11.00 -19.17 -18.42
CA THR A 45 11.48 -20.50 -18.01
C THR A 45 12.07 -21.24 -19.21
N PRO A 46 13.21 -21.94 -19.07
CA PRO A 46 13.79 -22.74 -20.15
C PRO A 46 12.84 -23.85 -20.62
N LYS A 47 12.86 -24.14 -21.91
CA LYS A 47 11.96 -25.12 -22.54
C LYS A 47 11.93 -26.50 -21.85
N PRO A 48 13.06 -27.10 -21.44
CA PRO A 48 13.04 -28.41 -20.74
C PRO A 48 12.26 -28.35 -19.41
N THR A 49 12.39 -27.24 -18.68
CA THR A 49 11.66 -27.02 -17.41
C THR A 49 10.17 -26.85 -17.66
N ILE A 50 9.79 -26.14 -18.73
CA ILE A 50 8.38 -26.00 -19.14
C ILE A 50 7.78 -27.38 -19.46
N GLU A 51 8.47 -28.21 -20.22
CA GLU A 51 8.01 -29.56 -20.55
C GLU A 51 7.84 -30.44 -19.32
N GLN A 52 8.73 -30.33 -18.34
CA GLN A 52 8.59 -31.01 -17.05
C GLN A 52 7.38 -30.49 -16.26
N ALA A 53 7.20 -29.16 -16.18
CA ALA A 53 6.07 -28.51 -15.51
C ALA A 53 4.74 -28.96 -16.13
N ILE A 54 4.64 -29.00 -17.46
CA ILE A 54 3.44 -29.47 -18.19
C ILE A 54 3.09 -30.91 -17.79
N ARG A 55 4.06 -31.81 -17.71
CA ARG A 55 3.82 -33.20 -17.25
C ARG A 55 3.26 -33.25 -15.84
N GLN A 56 3.82 -32.45 -14.93
CA GLN A 56 3.38 -32.38 -13.53
C GLN A 56 1.98 -31.76 -13.41
N ILE A 57 1.69 -30.70 -14.16
CA ILE A 57 0.36 -30.07 -14.21
C ILE A 57 -0.69 -31.07 -14.73
N LYS A 58 -0.38 -31.81 -15.81
CA LYS A 58 -1.27 -32.86 -16.34
C LYS A 58 -1.55 -33.97 -15.31
N SER A 59 -0.54 -34.35 -14.53
CA SER A 59 -0.70 -35.34 -13.44
C SER A 59 -1.62 -34.83 -12.32
N GLU A 60 -1.39 -33.61 -11.81
CA GLU A 60 -2.26 -33.03 -10.78
C GLU A 60 -3.69 -32.82 -11.29
N LEU A 61 -3.84 -32.39 -12.56
CA LEU A 61 -5.15 -32.25 -13.18
C LEU A 61 -5.91 -33.59 -13.17
N ALA A 62 -5.29 -34.67 -13.62
CA ALA A 62 -5.92 -35.98 -13.66
C ALA A 62 -6.40 -36.45 -12.27
N GLU A 63 -5.56 -36.28 -11.24
CA GLU A 63 -5.92 -36.60 -9.86
C GLU A 63 -7.08 -35.75 -9.34
N THR A 64 -7.05 -34.45 -9.63
CA THR A 64 -8.07 -33.49 -9.15
C THR A 64 -9.40 -33.73 -9.85
N LEU A 65 -9.40 -33.98 -11.15
CA LEU A 65 -10.61 -34.32 -11.90
C LEU A 65 -11.26 -35.64 -11.38
N LYS A 66 -10.43 -36.64 -11.06
CA LYS A 66 -10.91 -37.87 -10.45
C LYS A 66 -11.61 -37.60 -9.11
N LYS A 67 -10.99 -36.81 -8.23
CA LYS A 67 -11.55 -36.40 -6.93
C LYS A 67 -12.88 -35.64 -7.10
N HIS A 68 -12.97 -34.70 -8.04
CA HIS A 68 -14.19 -33.95 -8.30
C HIS A 68 -15.33 -34.91 -8.76
N ARG A 69 -15.01 -35.86 -9.64
CA ARG A 69 -15.98 -36.86 -10.13
C ARG A 69 -16.46 -37.77 -9.02
N GLU A 70 -15.57 -38.30 -8.17
CA GLU A 70 -15.90 -39.13 -7.02
C GLU A 70 -16.82 -38.42 -6.00
N ASN A 71 -16.66 -37.09 -5.89
CA ASN A 71 -17.48 -36.22 -5.04
C ASN A 71 -18.74 -35.66 -5.76
N ASN A 72 -19.07 -36.16 -6.96
CA ASN A 72 -20.18 -35.69 -7.79
C ASN A 72 -20.18 -34.19 -8.14
N LYS A 73 -18.97 -33.56 -8.20
CA LYS A 73 -18.74 -32.16 -8.57
C LYS A 73 -18.48 -32.08 -10.09
N LEU A 74 -19.51 -32.37 -10.91
CA LEU A 74 -19.32 -32.45 -12.36
C LEU A 74 -19.07 -31.11 -13.04
N LEU A 75 -19.68 -30.03 -12.53
CA LEU A 75 -19.48 -28.70 -13.05
C LEU A 75 -18.04 -28.19 -12.78
N GLU A 76 -17.56 -28.45 -11.58
CA GLU A 76 -16.19 -28.12 -11.17
C GLU A 76 -15.17 -28.93 -11.97
N GLU A 77 -15.44 -30.20 -12.21
CA GLU A 77 -14.62 -31.07 -13.06
C GLU A 77 -14.50 -30.51 -14.48
N GLN A 78 -15.64 -30.18 -15.12
CA GLN A 78 -15.65 -29.63 -16.47
C GLN A 78 -14.89 -28.32 -16.54
N ARG A 79 -15.18 -27.37 -15.65
CA ARG A 79 -14.56 -26.05 -15.60
C ARG A 79 -13.03 -26.15 -15.44
N LEU A 80 -12.58 -26.97 -14.51
CA LEU A 80 -11.16 -27.15 -14.27
C LEU A 80 -10.44 -27.77 -15.48
N ARG A 81 -11.07 -28.75 -16.11
CA ARG A 81 -10.54 -29.41 -17.31
C ARG A 81 -10.36 -28.43 -18.45
N GLU A 82 -11.41 -27.70 -18.78
CA GLU A 82 -11.40 -26.75 -19.91
C GLU A 82 -10.38 -25.63 -19.68
N ARG A 83 -10.38 -25.04 -18.49
CA ARG A 83 -9.45 -23.97 -18.13
C ARG A 83 -8.00 -24.43 -18.16
N THR A 84 -7.67 -25.55 -17.52
CA THR A 84 -6.31 -26.02 -17.44
C THR A 84 -5.79 -26.50 -18.80
N LYS A 85 -6.67 -27.10 -19.63
CA LYS A 85 -6.31 -27.50 -20.99
C LYS A 85 -5.94 -26.27 -21.83
N PHE A 86 -6.74 -25.22 -21.80
CA PHE A 86 -6.44 -23.97 -22.49
C PHE A 86 -5.13 -23.34 -22.01
N ASP A 87 -4.90 -23.27 -20.70
CA ASP A 87 -3.67 -22.73 -20.12
C ASP A 87 -2.43 -23.55 -20.59
N LEU A 88 -2.55 -24.87 -20.64
CA LEU A 88 -1.47 -25.75 -21.12
C LEU A 88 -1.16 -25.55 -22.60
N GLU A 89 -2.18 -25.41 -23.46
CA GLU A 89 -2.02 -25.11 -24.88
C GLU A 89 -1.28 -23.77 -25.08
N MET A 90 -1.62 -22.75 -24.28
CA MET A 90 -0.92 -21.47 -24.31
C MET A 90 0.55 -21.58 -23.85
N ILE A 91 0.80 -22.33 -22.77
CA ILE A 91 2.16 -22.54 -22.25
C ILE A 91 3.02 -23.32 -23.28
N GLU A 92 2.45 -24.34 -23.94
CA GLU A 92 3.14 -25.09 -24.99
C GLU A 92 3.47 -24.21 -26.21
N ALA A 93 2.56 -23.33 -26.61
CA ALA A 93 2.72 -22.48 -27.79
C ALA A 93 3.65 -21.26 -27.55
N THR A 94 3.50 -20.60 -26.41
CA THR A 94 4.12 -19.28 -26.14
C THR A 94 5.06 -19.25 -24.93
N GLY A 95 5.12 -20.31 -24.15
CA GLY A 95 5.86 -20.37 -22.89
C GLY A 95 5.14 -19.68 -21.70
N THR A 96 3.95 -19.12 -21.90
CA THR A 96 3.21 -18.40 -20.87
C THR A 96 1.70 -18.54 -21.03
N CYS A 97 0.92 -18.16 -20.02
CA CYS A 97 -0.54 -18.03 -20.07
C CYS A 97 -1.03 -16.96 -19.11
N ALA A 98 -2.28 -16.54 -19.26
CA ALA A 98 -2.91 -15.66 -18.27
C ALA A 98 -3.08 -16.35 -16.92
N GLY A 99 -2.42 -15.80 -15.87
CA GLY A 99 -2.40 -16.41 -14.54
C GLY A 99 -1.35 -17.49 -14.37
N ILE A 100 -0.24 -17.42 -15.12
CA ILE A 100 0.86 -18.39 -15.06
C ILE A 100 1.44 -18.55 -13.64
N GLU A 101 1.31 -17.54 -12.79
CA GLU A 101 1.70 -17.59 -11.38
C GLU A 101 1.02 -18.73 -10.60
N ASN A 102 -0.16 -19.18 -11.04
CA ASN A 102 -0.87 -20.30 -10.42
C ASN A 102 -0.16 -21.65 -10.63
N TYR A 103 0.74 -21.71 -11.60
CA TYR A 103 1.59 -22.86 -11.92
C TYR A 103 3.02 -22.70 -11.43
N SER A 104 3.32 -21.62 -10.68
CA SER A 104 4.69 -21.23 -10.27
C SER A 104 5.45 -22.34 -9.54
N ARG A 105 4.76 -23.18 -8.75
CA ARG A 105 5.38 -24.32 -8.08
C ARG A 105 6.08 -25.26 -9.07
N PHE A 106 5.44 -25.61 -10.17
CA PHE A 106 5.98 -26.51 -11.18
C PHE A 106 7.09 -25.85 -12.00
N LEU A 107 6.94 -24.55 -12.31
CA LEU A 107 7.93 -23.79 -13.07
C LEU A 107 9.23 -23.57 -12.29
N SER A 108 9.14 -23.47 -10.97
CA SER A 108 10.31 -23.27 -10.09
C SER A 108 10.84 -24.55 -9.45
N GLY A 109 10.17 -25.71 -9.65
CA GLY A 109 10.56 -26.99 -9.05
C GLY A 109 10.41 -27.08 -7.52
N ARG A 110 9.62 -26.18 -6.91
CA ARG A 110 9.36 -26.17 -5.46
C ARG A 110 8.50 -27.34 -5.02
N LYS A 111 8.66 -27.75 -3.76
CA LYS A 111 7.81 -28.74 -3.13
C LYS A 111 6.43 -28.16 -2.82
N ALA A 112 5.44 -29.03 -2.65
CA ALA A 112 4.11 -28.62 -2.21
C ALA A 112 4.17 -27.95 -0.83
N GLY A 113 3.50 -26.80 -0.71
CA GLY A 113 3.48 -25.99 0.52
C GLY A 113 4.60 -24.96 0.65
N GLU A 114 5.66 -25.03 -0.14
CA GLU A 114 6.73 -24.04 -0.14
C GLU A 114 6.28 -22.72 -0.80
N PRO A 115 6.57 -21.55 -0.17
CA PRO A 115 6.27 -20.25 -0.78
C PRO A 115 7.20 -19.97 -1.98
N PRO A 116 6.82 -19.08 -2.91
CA PRO A 116 7.74 -18.55 -3.90
C PRO A 116 8.83 -17.71 -3.23
N PRO A 117 10.01 -17.55 -3.86
CA PRO A 117 11.03 -16.63 -3.39
C PRO A 117 10.50 -15.21 -3.22
N THR A 118 10.97 -14.54 -2.20
CA THR A 118 10.61 -13.16 -1.87
C THR A 118 11.85 -12.28 -1.91
N LEU A 119 11.68 -10.97 -1.66
CA LEU A 119 12.80 -10.04 -1.59
C LEU A 119 13.79 -10.40 -0.47
N PHE A 120 13.33 -11.10 0.57
CA PHE A 120 14.17 -11.45 1.73
C PHE A 120 15.30 -12.41 1.39
N GLU A 121 15.14 -13.30 0.40
CA GLU A 121 16.19 -14.20 -0.05
C GLU A 121 17.35 -13.50 -0.79
N TYR A 122 17.13 -12.24 -1.19
CA TYR A 122 18.14 -11.42 -1.88
C TYR A 122 18.90 -10.49 -0.92
N PHE A 123 18.49 -10.39 0.33
CA PHE A 123 19.19 -9.54 1.29
C PHE A 123 20.49 -10.21 1.75
N PRO A 124 21.59 -9.46 1.89
CA PRO A 124 22.78 -9.96 2.56
C PRO A 124 22.53 -10.18 4.05
N ASP A 125 23.27 -11.10 4.67
CA ASP A 125 23.11 -11.48 6.08
C ASP A 125 23.26 -10.30 7.06
N ASN A 126 23.98 -9.25 6.67
CA ASN A 126 24.18 -8.03 7.45
C ASN A 126 23.24 -6.89 7.09
N ALA A 127 22.18 -7.15 6.34
CA ALA A 127 21.18 -6.14 6.00
C ALA A 127 20.47 -5.62 7.24
N ILE A 128 20.14 -4.33 7.24
CA ILE A 128 19.26 -3.70 8.23
C ILE A 128 17.94 -3.39 7.53
N ILE A 129 16.85 -3.86 8.09
CA ILE A 129 15.51 -3.65 7.58
C ILE A 129 14.82 -2.56 8.41
N PHE A 130 14.30 -1.54 7.74
CA PHE A 130 13.45 -0.53 8.36
C PHE A 130 12.00 -0.80 7.98
N VAL A 131 11.16 -1.10 8.96
CA VAL A 131 9.72 -1.30 8.77
C VAL A 131 9.01 -0.02 9.13
N ASP A 132 8.71 0.76 8.10
CA ASP A 132 7.98 2.02 8.25
C ASP A 132 6.49 1.77 8.49
N GLU A 133 5.84 2.69 9.24
CA GLU A 133 4.44 2.56 9.69
C GLU A 133 4.15 1.15 10.23
N SER A 134 5.02 0.67 11.12
CA SER A 134 5.01 -0.72 11.59
C SER A 134 3.69 -1.14 12.22
N HIS A 135 2.97 -0.22 12.86
CA HIS A 135 1.64 -0.44 13.44
C HIS A 135 0.58 -0.88 12.41
N VAL A 136 0.80 -0.60 11.12
CA VAL A 136 -0.04 -1.06 9.99
C VAL A 136 0.63 -2.23 9.27
N THR A 137 1.93 -2.13 8.99
CA THR A 137 2.68 -3.12 8.21
C THR A 137 2.69 -4.49 8.88
N VAL A 138 2.95 -4.56 10.19
CA VAL A 138 3.02 -5.84 10.93
C VAL A 138 1.67 -6.57 10.94
N PRO A 139 0.52 -5.93 11.26
CA PRO A 139 -0.79 -6.56 11.12
C PRO A 139 -1.12 -7.02 9.69
N GLN A 140 -0.72 -6.26 8.67
CA GLN A 140 -0.92 -6.66 7.27
C GLN A 140 -0.14 -7.92 6.93
N LEU A 141 1.14 -8.02 7.32
CA LEU A 141 1.95 -9.22 7.15
C LEU A 141 1.30 -10.44 7.81
N ASN A 142 0.73 -10.28 9.00
CA ASN A 142 0.00 -11.35 9.69
C ASN A 142 -1.28 -11.79 8.96
N GLY A 143 -2.00 -10.83 8.36
CA GLY A 143 -3.26 -11.09 7.66
C GLY A 143 -3.12 -11.66 6.25
N MET A 144 -2.04 -11.35 5.53
CA MET A 144 -1.87 -11.63 4.10
C MET A 144 -2.04 -13.12 3.76
N TYR A 145 -1.36 -14.00 4.48
CA TYR A 145 -1.42 -15.44 4.22
C TYR A 145 -2.83 -16.00 4.37
N LYS A 146 -3.54 -15.62 5.42
CA LYS A 146 -4.89 -16.13 5.71
C LYS A 146 -5.88 -15.70 4.63
N GLY A 147 -5.84 -14.43 4.23
CA GLY A 147 -6.68 -13.88 3.18
C GLY A 147 -6.45 -14.54 1.83
N ASP A 148 -5.18 -14.68 1.41
CA ASP A 148 -4.81 -15.33 0.16
C ASP A 148 -5.21 -16.81 0.15
N ARG A 149 -4.94 -17.55 1.23
CA ARG A 149 -5.32 -18.95 1.36
C ARG A 149 -6.84 -19.17 1.25
N THR A 150 -7.63 -18.37 1.95
CA THR A 150 -9.11 -18.47 1.89
C THR A 150 -9.60 -18.26 0.47
N ARG A 151 -9.13 -17.23 -0.21
CA ARG A 151 -9.50 -16.96 -1.60
C ARG A 151 -9.12 -18.12 -2.53
N LYS A 152 -7.88 -18.61 -2.46
CA LYS A 152 -7.38 -19.66 -3.35
C LYS A 152 -7.98 -21.02 -3.05
N SER A 153 -8.26 -21.36 -1.80
CA SER A 153 -8.96 -22.60 -1.46
C SER A 153 -10.36 -22.63 -2.08
N THR A 154 -11.10 -21.51 -2.03
CA THR A 154 -12.39 -21.38 -2.70
C THR A 154 -12.24 -21.57 -4.22
N LEU A 155 -11.25 -20.95 -4.86
CA LEU A 155 -11.02 -21.09 -6.30
C LEU A 155 -10.71 -22.55 -6.70
N ALA A 156 -9.93 -23.26 -5.89
CA ALA A 156 -9.61 -24.66 -6.11
C ALA A 156 -10.82 -25.56 -5.87
N GLU A 157 -11.57 -25.33 -4.81
CA GLU A 157 -12.75 -26.10 -4.45
C GLU A 157 -13.85 -26.07 -5.52
N TYR A 158 -14.05 -24.89 -6.14
CA TYR A 158 -15.05 -24.68 -7.20
C TYR A 158 -14.50 -24.89 -8.62
N GLY A 159 -13.32 -25.51 -8.78
CA GLY A 159 -12.75 -25.90 -10.07
C GLY A 159 -12.26 -24.74 -10.95
N PHE A 160 -12.01 -23.57 -10.38
CA PHE A 160 -11.43 -22.44 -11.12
C PHE A 160 -9.91 -22.53 -11.26
N ARG A 161 -9.23 -23.23 -10.35
CA ARG A 161 -7.77 -23.41 -10.32
C ARG A 161 -7.41 -24.80 -9.79
N LEU A 162 -6.22 -25.27 -10.16
CA LEU A 162 -5.63 -26.46 -9.54
C LEU A 162 -5.28 -26.18 -8.07
N PRO A 163 -5.30 -27.20 -7.18
CA PRO A 163 -4.90 -27.05 -5.78
C PRO A 163 -3.51 -26.43 -5.58
N SER A 164 -2.58 -26.70 -6.49
CA SER A 164 -1.21 -26.12 -6.48
C SER A 164 -1.18 -24.60 -6.56
N CYS A 165 -2.26 -23.94 -6.97
CA CYS A 165 -2.33 -22.47 -6.94
C CYS A 165 -2.14 -21.90 -5.53
N MET A 166 -2.43 -22.67 -4.49
CA MET A 166 -2.23 -22.31 -3.10
C MET A 166 -0.76 -22.19 -2.70
N ASP A 167 0.16 -22.76 -3.50
CA ASP A 167 1.60 -22.68 -3.25
C ASP A 167 2.23 -21.39 -3.81
N ASN A 168 1.50 -20.66 -4.65
CA ASN A 168 1.85 -19.26 -4.98
C ASN A 168 1.25 -18.35 -3.92
N ARG A 169 1.87 -18.25 -2.79
CA ARG A 169 1.34 -17.61 -1.58
C ARG A 169 2.34 -16.62 -0.97
N PRO A 170 1.85 -15.62 -0.23
CA PRO A 170 2.74 -14.83 0.61
C PRO A 170 3.36 -15.69 1.72
N LEU A 171 4.41 -15.21 2.31
CA LEU A 171 4.98 -15.79 3.52
C LEU A 171 3.93 -15.84 4.63
N LYS A 172 4.02 -16.86 5.46
CA LYS A 172 3.37 -16.83 6.79
C LYS A 172 4.13 -15.83 7.67
N PHE A 173 3.45 -15.30 8.67
CA PHE A 173 4.07 -14.33 9.57
C PHE A 173 5.33 -14.91 10.25
N GLU A 174 5.28 -16.15 10.68
CA GLU A 174 6.39 -16.86 11.33
C GLU A 174 7.57 -17.10 10.36
N GLU A 175 7.28 -17.35 9.08
CA GLU A 175 8.31 -17.49 8.04
C GLU A 175 9.04 -16.15 7.83
N TRP A 176 8.27 -15.05 7.73
CA TRP A 176 8.83 -13.72 7.63
C TRP A 176 9.67 -13.34 8.87
N ASP A 177 9.17 -13.63 10.07
CA ASP A 177 9.86 -13.31 11.32
C ASP A 177 11.20 -14.04 11.46
N LEU A 178 11.29 -15.27 10.94
CA LEU A 178 12.54 -16.05 10.89
C LEU A 178 13.52 -15.56 9.81
N MET A 179 13.03 -15.00 8.71
CA MET A 179 13.87 -14.56 7.58
C MET A 179 14.44 -13.16 7.75
N ARG A 180 13.77 -12.32 8.52
CA ARG A 180 14.24 -10.95 8.73
C ARG A 180 15.55 -10.92 9.52
N THR A 181 16.46 -10.08 9.08
CA THR A 181 17.71 -9.77 9.75
C THR A 181 17.49 -8.70 10.84
N GLN A 182 18.51 -7.92 11.17
CA GLN A 182 18.36 -6.78 12.09
C GLN A 182 17.25 -5.86 11.60
N THR A 183 16.26 -5.60 12.44
CA THR A 183 15.05 -4.87 12.03
C THR A 183 14.75 -3.73 12.98
N VAL A 184 14.53 -2.55 12.41
CA VAL A 184 14.08 -1.35 13.12
C VAL A 184 12.62 -1.09 12.74
N PHE A 185 11.74 -1.07 13.71
CA PHE A 185 10.33 -0.73 13.51
C PHE A 185 10.12 0.74 13.81
N VAL A 186 9.52 1.46 12.86
CA VAL A 186 9.29 2.91 12.95
C VAL A 186 7.79 3.18 12.90
N SER A 187 7.29 3.92 13.88
CA SER A 187 5.88 4.31 13.92
C SER A 187 5.68 5.46 14.90
N ALA A 188 4.76 6.37 14.60
CA ALA A 188 4.28 7.36 15.57
C ALA A 188 3.39 6.72 16.66
N THR A 189 2.84 5.54 16.38
CA THR A 189 1.92 4.81 17.26
C THR A 189 2.26 3.32 17.25
N PRO A 190 3.37 2.89 17.92
CA PRO A 190 3.80 1.49 17.90
C PRO A 190 2.69 0.52 18.26
N GLY A 191 2.60 -0.59 17.53
CA GLY A 191 1.56 -1.59 17.73
C GLY A 191 1.82 -2.55 18.89
N PRO A 192 0.80 -3.32 19.31
CA PRO A 192 0.93 -4.23 20.43
C PRO A 192 1.99 -5.33 20.23
N TRP A 193 2.23 -5.74 18.98
CA TRP A 193 3.23 -6.76 18.68
C TRP A 193 4.65 -6.24 18.92
N GLU A 194 4.97 -5.04 18.38
CA GLU A 194 6.28 -4.40 18.55
C GLU A 194 6.57 -4.13 20.03
N LEU A 195 5.58 -3.58 20.75
CA LEU A 195 5.69 -3.32 22.18
C LEU A 195 5.92 -4.60 22.99
N LYS A 196 5.27 -5.70 22.61
CA LYS A 196 5.50 -7.01 23.24
C LYS A 196 6.92 -7.52 22.97
N GLN A 197 7.46 -7.37 21.75
CA GLN A 197 8.81 -7.81 21.40
C GLN A 197 9.88 -7.07 22.19
N THR A 198 9.66 -5.81 22.50
CA THR A 198 10.63 -4.94 23.20
C THR A 198 10.34 -4.79 24.69
N SER A 199 9.41 -5.55 25.26
CA SER A 199 8.95 -5.39 26.65
C SER A 199 8.50 -3.96 26.99
N ASN A 200 7.77 -3.33 26.08
CA ASN A 200 7.31 -1.94 26.09
C ASN A 200 8.44 -0.90 26.13
N LYS A 201 9.64 -1.26 25.67
CA LYS A 201 10.74 -0.30 25.51
C LYS A 201 10.85 0.15 24.06
N TYR A 202 10.91 1.44 23.83
CA TYR A 202 11.13 2.05 22.53
C TYR A 202 11.96 3.33 22.71
N ILE A 203 12.46 3.85 21.61
CA ILE A 203 13.23 5.10 21.57
C ILE A 203 12.35 6.16 20.94
N ASP A 204 12.10 7.23 21.67
CA ASP A 204 11.38 8.39 21.16
C ASP A 204 12.31 9.26 20.32
N GLN A 205 11.86 9.57 19.10
CA GLN A 205 12.50 10.59 18.27
C GLN A 205 11.68 11.88 18.34
N ILE A 206 11.88 12.64 19.41
CA ILE A 206 11.12 13.84 19.70
C ILE A 206 11.68 15.04 18.94
N ILE A 207 13.00 15.11 18.78
CA ILE A 207 13.69 16.26 18.22
C ILE A 207 13.58 16.28 16.70
N ARG A 208 12.98 17.35 16.14
CA ARG A 208 12.90 17.58 14.70
C ARG A 208 13.94 18.64 14.29
N PRO A 209 14.96 18.29 13.47
CA PRO A 209 15.99 19.23 13.05
C PRO A 209 15.44 20.42 12.23
N THR A 210 14.26 20.24 11.61
CA THR A 210 13.59 21.26 10.80
C THR A 210 13.03 22.44 11.60
N GLY A 211 12.95 22.34 12.92
CA GLY A 211 12.35 23.36 13.78
C GLY A 211 10.81 23.40 13.73
N LEU A 212 10.17 22.46 13.01
CA LEU A 212 8.72 22.30 13.01
C LEU A 212 8.26 21.67 14.32
N ILE A 213 7.32 22.30 14.99
CA ILE A 213 6.66 21.79 16.20
C ILE A 213 5.33 21.12 15.82
N ASP A 214 4.79 20.32 16.72
CA ASP A 214 3.45 19.77 16.51
C ASP A 214 2.40 20.90 16.53
N PRO A 215 1.32 20.77 15.73
CA PRO A 215 0.31 21.80 15.60
C PRO A 215 -0.49 21.96 16.90
N PRO A 216 -0.88 23.18 17.28
CA PRO A 216 -1.81 23.39 18.37
C PRO A 216 -3.14 22.70 18.09
N VAL A 217 -3.68 22.02 19.10
CA VAL A 217 -4.96 21.30 19.03
C VAL A 217 -5.99 22.02 19.85
N GLU A 218 -7.08 22.43 19.20
CA GLU A 218 -8.24 23.07 19.81
C GLU A 218 -9.43 22.11 19.86
N ILE A 219 -10.15 22.08 20.97
CA ILE A 219 -11.43 21.37 21.08
C ILE A 219 -12.55 22.39 20.97
N ARG A 220 -13.49 22.17 20.05
CA ARG A 220 -14.64 23.03 19.84
C ARG A 220 -15.94 22.22 19.84
N PRO A 221 -17.12 22.84 20.16
CA PRO A 221 -18.40 22.14 20.21
C PRO A 221 -18.77 21.49 18.86
N ALA A 222 -19.20 20.22 18.90
CA ALA A 222 -19.65 19.51 17.70
C ALA A 222 -20.95 20.08 17.12
N LYS A 223 -21.79 20.73 17.94
CA LYS A 223 -23.09 21.27 17.50
C LYS A 223 -22.99 22.29 16.35
N THR A 224 -21.91 23.07 16.30
CA THR A 224 -21.70 24.13 15.30
C THR A 224 -20.53 23.80 14.36
N GLN A 225 -20.13 22.55 14.30
CA GLN A 225 -18.90 22.13 13.64
C GLN A 225 -18.82 22.49 12.14
N VAL A 226 -19.94 22.46 11.42
CA VAL A 226 -19.97 22.73 9.98
C VAL A 226 -19.75 24.21 9.67
N ASP A 227 -20.46 25.08 10.37
CA ASP A 227 -20.38 26.54 10.20
C ASP A 227 -19.02 27.07 10.67
N ASP A 228 -18.52 26.56 11.79
CA ASP A 228 -17.20 26.91 12.33
C ASP A 228 -16.08 26.45 11.39
N LEU A 229 -16.14 25.21 10.91
CA LEU A 229 -15.19 24.69 9.89
C LEU A 229 -15.21 25.56 8.64
N MET A 230 -16.38 25.93 8.13
CA MET A 230 -16.51 26.78 6.95
C MET A 230 -15.83 28.14 7.15
N HIS A 231 -16.04 28.77 8.32
CA HIS A 231 -15.40 30.04 8.66
C HIS A 231 -13.88 29.91 8.72
N GLU A 232 -13.37 28.94 9.46
CA GLU A 232 -11.93 28.65 9.59
C GLU A 232 -11.28 28.30 8.24
N ALA A 233 -11.95 27.49 7.43
CA ALA A 233 -11.45 27.12 6.10
C ALA A 233 -11.31 28.36 5.21
N LYS A 234 -12.28 29.29 5.23
CA LYS A 234 -12.19 30.54 4.46
C LYS A 234 -10.97 31.37 4.85
N GLU A 235 -10.66 31.47 6.14
CA GLU A 235 -9.49 32.21 6.61
C GLU A 235 -8.17 31.55 6.23
N ILE A 236 -8.11 30.22 6.29
CA ILE A 236 -6.91 29.43 5.90
C ILE A 236 -6.69 29.53 4.38
N VAL A 237 -7.75 29.37 3.60
CA VAL A 237 -7.68 29.45 2.12
C VAL A 237 -7.26 30.85 1.64
N LYS A 238 -7.74 31.94 2.29
CA LYS A 238 -7.29 33.30 1.99
C LYS A 238 -5.77 33.50 2.15
N LYS A 239 -5.14 32.75 3.06
CA LYS A 239 -3.67 32.73 3.26
C LYS A 239 -2.93 31.87 2.24
N GLY A 240 -3.64 31.20 1.34
CA GLY A 240 -3.06 30.30 0.34
C GLY A 240 -2.80 28.87 0.80
N TYR A 241 -3.23 28.50 2.00
CA TYR A 241 -3.07 27.17 2.55
C TYR A 241 -4.21 26.21 2.20
N ARG A 242 -4.04 24.93 2.58
CA ARG A 242 -5.01 23.85 2.34
C ARG A 242 -5.62 23.36 3.65
N VAL A 243 -6.80 22.73 3.51
CA VAL A 243 -7.58 22.20 4.62
C VAL A 243 -7.88 20.73 4.41
N LEU A 244 -7.71 19.92 5.45
CA LEU A 244 -8.16 18.54 5.50
C LEU A 244 -9.32 18.45 6.51
N ALA A 245 -10.45 17.84 6.10
CA ALA A 245 -11.60 17.61 6.99
C ALA A 245 -11.94 16.11 7.01
N THR A 246 -12.10 15.53 8.22
CA THR A 246 -12.45 14.12 8.37
C THR A 246 -13.85 13.97 8.94
N THR A 247 -14.64 13.08 8.34
CA THR A 247 -15.99 12.72 8.77
C THR A 247 -16.05 11.24 9.19
N LEU A 248 -17.18 10.80 9.73
CA LEU A 248 -17.39 9.41 10.16
C LEU A 248 -18.02 8.53 9.09
N THR A 249 -18.80 9.11 8.18
CA THR A 249 -19.54 8.35 7.17
C THR A 249 -19.42 8.96 5.79
N LYS A 250 -19.62 8.12 4.77
CA LYS A 250 -19.62 8.51 3.36
C LYS A 250 -20.66 9.63 3.11
N LYS A 251 -21.88 9.41 3.58
CA LYS A 251 -22.95 10.38 3.43
C LYS A 251 -22.59 11.74 4.04
N MET A 252 -22.06 11.75 5.26
CA MET A 252 -21.63 13.00 5.90
C MET A 252 -20.52 13.71 5.14
N ALA A 253 -19.60 12.96 4.52
CA ALA A 253 -18.56 13.56 3.67
C ALA A 253 -19.13 14.17 2.40
N GLU A 254 -20.08 13.50 1.76
CA GLU A 254 -20.79 13.99 0.57
C GLU A 254 -21.59 15.25 0.91
N ASP A 255 -22.44 15.21 1.95
CA ASP A 255 -23.26 16.35 2.41
C ASP A 255 -22.37 17.55 2.77
N LEU A 256 -21.25 17.32 3.48
CA LEU A 256 -20.31 18.39 3.83
C LEU A 256 -19.64 19.00 2.59
N THR A 257 -19.26 18.16 1.63
CA THR A 257 -18.65 18.62 0.38
C THR A 257 -19.61 19.50 -0.42
N GLU A 258 -20.87 19.07 -0.56
CA GLU A 258 -21.91 19.84 -1.24
C GLU A 258 -22.15 21.18 -0.53
N TYR A 259 -22.33 21.17 0.78
CA TYR A 259 -22.53 22.39 1.57
C TYR A 259 -21.38 23.40 1.43
N LEU A 260 -20.14 22.95 1.53
CA LEU A 260 -18.98 23.83 1.39
C LEU A 260 -18.86 24.39 -0.04
N HIS A 261 -19.19 23.58 -1.05
CA HIS A 261 -19.18 23.98 -2.45
C HIS A 261 -20.25 25.04 -2.74
N GLU A 262 -21.48 24.87 -2.25
CA GLU A 262 -22.55 25.85 -2.37
C GLU A 262 -22.22 27.20 -1.70
N ASN A 263 -21.36 27.17 -0.68
CA ASN A 263 -20.85 28.36 0.00
C ASN A 263 -19.58 28.97 -0.64
N GLY A 264 -19.26 28.55 -1.89
CA GLY A 264 -18.22 29.13 -2.71
C GLY A 264 -16.79 28.66 -2.41
N LEU A 265 -16.62 27.57 -1.69
CA LEU A 265 -15.32 26.96 -1.43
C LEU A 265 -15.00 25.88 -2.47
N LYS A 266 -13.74 25.80 -2.88
CA LYS A 266 -13.26 24.73 -3.78
C LYS A 266 -12.95 23.49 -2.96
N VAL A 267 -13.86 22.55 -2.95
CA VAL A 267 -13.79 21.33 -2.13
C VAL A 267 -13.86 20.08 -2.99
N ARG A 268 -13.16 19.03 -2.58
CA ARG A 268 -13.26 17.70 -3.19
C ARG A 268 -13.38 16.63 -2.10
N TYR A 269 -14.18 15.60 -2.38
CA TYR A 269 -14.31 14.42 -1.53
C TYR A 269 -13.44 13.30 -2.05
N MET A 270 -12.72 12.62 -1.13
CA MET A 270 -11.94 11.43 -1.43
C MET A 270 -12.58 10.22 -0.76
N HIS A 271 -13.20 9.34 -1.56
CA HIS A 271 -13.86 8.14 -1.07
C HIS A 271 -12.94 6.90 -1.12
N SER A 272 -13.38 5.81 -0.45
CA SER A 272 -12.57 4.59 -0.29
C SER A 272 -12.33 3.79 -1.56
N ASP A 273 -13.19 3.99 -2.58
CA ASP A 273 -13.21 3.17 -3.80
C ASP A 273 -12.36 3.79 -4.93
N ILE A 274 -11.66 4.89 -4.63
CA ILE A 274 -10.75 5.58 -5.55
C ILE A 274 -9.52 4.71 -5.80
N ASP A 275 -9.14 4.57 -7.06
CA ASP A 275 -7.91 3.87 -7.41
C ASP A 275 -6.65 4.67 -7.06
N THR A 276 -5.50 4.00 -7.11
CA THR A 276 -4.24 4.60 -6.68
C THR A 276 -3.82 5.79 -7.56
N LEU A 277 -4.07 5.75 -8.86
CA LEU A 277 -3.69 6.82 -9.78
C LEU A 277 -4.56 8.06 -9.54
N GLU A 278 -5.87 7.87 -9.44
CA GLU A 278 -6.81 8.95 -9.13
C GLU A 278 -6.49 9.60 -7.76
N ARG A 279 -6.11 8.79 -6.75
CA ARG A 279 -5.67 9.31 -5.46
C ARG A 279 -4.45 10.22 -5.57
N ILE A 280 -3.46 9.84 -6.36
CA ILE A 280 -2.25 10.64 -6.61
C ILE A 280 -2.62 11.98 -7.29
N GLU A 281 -3.52 11.95 -8.25
CA GLU A 281 -4.01 13.15 -8.94
C GLU A 281 -4.75 14.10 -7.98
N ILE A 282 -5.64 13.58 -7.14
CA ILE A 282 -6.36 14.36 -6.13
C ILE A 282 -5.38 15.07 -5.18
N ILE A 283 -4.38 14.36 -4.68
CA ILE A 283 -3.38 14.94 -3.76
C ILE A 283 -2.55 16.00 -4.47
N ARG A 284 -2.13 15.75 -5.70
CA ARG A 284 -1.41 16.71 -6.52
C ARG A 284 -2.23 17.98 -6.77
N ASP A 285 -3.50 17.83 -7.15
CA ASP A 285 -4.41 18.93 -7.42
C ASP A 285 -4.66 19.78 -6.17
N LEU A 286 -4.81 19.16 -4.99
CA LEU A 286 -4.88 19.87 -3.71
C LEU A 286 -3.62 20.70 -3.46
N ARG A 287 -2.44 20.10 -3.61
CA ARG A 287 -1.17 20.80 -3.42
C ARG A 287 -0.98 21.96 -4.40
N MET A 288 -1.39 21.79 -5.64
CA MET A 288 -1.34 22.85 -6.67
C MET A 288 -2.43 23.93 -6.51
N GLY A 289 -3.41 23.74 -5.63
CA GLY A 289 -4.49 24.71 -5.40
C GLY A 289 -5.58 24.72 -6.46
N VAL A 290 -5.75 23.62 -7.19
CA VAL A 290 -6.91 23.41 -8.06
C VAL A 290 -8.19 23.44 -7.22
N PHE A 291 -8.12 22.87 -6.02
CA PHE A 291 -9.09 23.01 -4.95
C PHE A 291 -8.37 23.19 -3.60
N ASP A 292 -9.10 23.61 -2.56
CA ASP A 292 -8.52 24.10 -1.31
C ASP A 292 -8.80 23.20 -0.12
N ILE A 293 -9.90 22.44 -0.17
CA ILE A 293 -10.39 21.60 0.93
C ILE A 293 -10.55 20.17 0.45
N LEU A 294 -9.94 19.23 1.16
CA LEU A 294 -10.14 17.80 0.94
C LEU A 294 -10.95 17.21 2.11
N VAL A 295 -12.09 16.63 1.78
CA VAL A 295 -12.94 15.90 2.73
C VAL A 295 -12.71 14.41 2.57
N GLY A 296 -12.59 13.68 3.68
CA GLY A 296 -12.44 12.21 3.63
C GLY A 296 -12.87 11.55 4.94
N ILE A 297 -13.02 10.22 4.91
CA ILE A 297 -13.37 9.44 6.09
C ILE A 297 -12.11 8.93 6.80
N ASN A 298 -11.38 8.07 6.15
CA ASN A 298 -10.25 7.33 6.71
C ASN A 298 -8.95 7.51 5.92
N LEU A 299 -9.03 8.06 4.73
CA LEU A 299 -7.93 8.12 3.77
C LEU A 299 -6.89 9.21 4.07
N LEU A 300 -7.10 9.96 5.14
CA LEU A 300 -6.24 11.09 5.53
C LEU A 300 -5.19 10.72 6.60
N ARG A 301 -4.92 9.43 6.83
CA ARG A 301 -3.99 8.96 7.87
C ARG A 301 -2.58 8.76 7.35
N GLU A 302 -2.35 7.65 6.63
CA GLU A 302 -1.01 7.27 6.15
C GLU A 302 -0.82 7.68 4.67
N GLY A 303 0.44 7.83 4.28
CA GLY A 303 0.83 8.04 2.88
C GLY A 303 0.45 9.40 2.28
N LEU A 304 0.15 10.41 3.10
CA LEU A 304 -0.11 11.77 2.64
C LEU A 304 1.03 12.69 3.09
N ASP A 305 1.60 13.40 2.12
CA ASP A 305 2.56 14.47 2.34
C ASP A 305 2.03 15.77 1.72
N ILE A 306 1.45 16.63 2.56
CA ILE A 306 0.80 17.88 2.14
C ILE A 306 1.34 19.01 3.03
N PRO A 307 2.55 19.54 2.75
CA PRO A 307 3.14 20.63 3.52
C PRO A 307 2.29 21.90 3.50
N GLU A 308 1.44 22.06 2.48
CA GLU A 308 0.54 23.18 2.32
C GLU A 308 -0.68 23.12 3.25
N CYS A 309 -0.89 21.99 3.95
CA CYS A 309 -2.02 21.83 4.88
C CYS A 309 -1.76 22.57 6.19
N ALA A 310 -2.52 23.64 6.43
CA ALA A 310 -2.45 24.41 7.67
C ALA A 310 -3.66 24.21 8.60
N LEU A 311 -4.71 23.51 8.17
CA LEU A 311 -5.83 23.15 9.03
C LEU A 311 -6.23 21.70 8.84
N VAL A 312 -6.26 20.97 9.95
CA VAL A 312 -6.90 19.65 10.02
C VAL A 312 -8.13 19.77 10.93
N ALA A 313 -9.29 19.45 10.40
CA ALA A 313 -10.56 19.46 11.12
C ALA A 313 -11.08 18.03 11.29
N ILE A 314 -11.33 17.62 12.51
CA ILE A 314 -11.86 16.30 12.84
C ILE A 314 -13.27 16.46 13.39
N LEU A 315 -14.27 16.14 12.56
CA LEU A 315 -15.68 16.26 12.94
C LEU A 315 -16.08 15.05 13.81
N ASP A 316 -17.00 15.30 14.76
CA ASP A 316 -17.47 14.27 15.70
C ASP A 316 -16.32 13.45 16.33
N ALA A 317 -15.33 14.15 16.84
CA ALA A 317 -14.12 13.54 17.41
C ALA A 317 -14.39 12.71 18.67
N ASP A 318 -15.50 12.97 19.36
CA ASP A 318 -15.95 12.26 20.57
C ASP A 318 -16.77 10.99 20.30
N LYS A 319 -17.06 10.68 19.05
CA LYS A 319 -17.77 9.45 18.67
C LYS A 319 -16.77 8.29 18.65
N GLU A 320 -16.57 7.67 19.81
CA GLU A 320 -15.61 6.59 19.98
C GLU A 320 -15.83 5.45 18.97
N GLY A 321 -14.74 4.88 18.48
CA GLY A 321 -14.69 3.82 17.48
C GLY A 321 -13.37 3.79 16.73
N PHE A 322 -13.24 2.89 15.78
CA PHE A 322 -12.00 2.70 15.02
C PHE A 322 -11.49 3.98 14.34
N LEU A 323 -12.41 4.82 13.83
CA LEU A 323 -12.07 6.07 13.15
C LEU A 323 -11.71 7.24 14.11
N ARG A 324 -11.98 7.09 15.38
CA ARG A 324 -11.71 8.08 16.44
C ARG A 324 -10.95 7.47 17.62
N SER A 325 -10.23 6.38 17.36
CA SER A 325 -9.28 5.81 18.32
C SER A 325 -8.09 6.76 18.51
N GLU A 326 -7.40 6.64 19.62
CA GLU A 326 -6.17 7.38 19.93
C GLU A 326 -5.19 7.38 18.75
N THR A 327 -4.84 6.20 18.23
CA THR A 327 -3.97 6.03 17.05
C THR A 327 -4.47 6.82 15.84
N SER A 328 -5.79 6.73 15.56
CA SER A 328 -6.41 7.44 14.45
C SER A 328 -6.31 8.95 14.59
N LEU A 329 -6.55 9.47 15.79
CA LEU A 329 -6.46 10.91 16.08
C LEU A 329 -5.02 11.40 15.92
N ILE A 330 -4.02 10.72 16.52
CA ILE A 330 -2.60 11.07 16.42
C ILE A 330 -2.15 11.13 14.95
N GLN A 331 -2.47 10.10 14.17
CA GLN A 331 -2.11 10.03 12.75
C GLN A 331 -2.73 11.16 11.93
N THR A 332 -3.98 11.52 12.22
CA THR A 332 -4.68 12.60 11.52
C THR A 332 -4.16 13.98 11.94
N ILE A 333 -3.93 14.20 13.22
CA ILE A 333 -3.35 15.43 13.78
C ILE A 333 -1.98 15.70 13.14
N GLY A 334 -1.15 14.67 12.99
CA GLY A 334 0.17 14.75 12.39
C GLY A 334 0.20 15.27 10.94
N ARG A 335 -0.93 15.29 10.23
CA ARG A 335 -1.00 15.86 8.87
C ARG A 335 -0.81 17.38 8.85
N ALA A 336 -1.12 18.10 9.92
CA ALA A 336 -0.84 19.52 10.04
C ALA A 336 0.58 19.84 10.55
N ALA A 337 1.34 18.86 11.01
CA ALA A 337 2.65 19.05 11.65
C ALA A 337 3.78 19.43 10.68
N ARG A 338 3.53 19.50 9.39
CA ARG A 338 4.50 19.91 8.36
C ARG A 338 4.36 21.38 7.94
N ASN A 339 3.36 22.08 8.47
CA ASN A 339 3.13 23.50 8.20
C ASN A 339 3.42 24.31 9.45
N VAL A 340 4.18 25.42 9.32
CA VAL A 340 4.52 26.29 10.45
C VAL A 340 3.28 26.93 11.08
N ASP A 341 2.27 27.24 10.25
CA ASP A 341 0.97 27.78 10.66
C ASP A 341 -0.08 26.69 10.88
N GLY A 342 0.39 25.42 11.00
CA GLY A 342 -0.47 24.27 11.17
C GLY A 342 -1.29 24.32 12.46
N LYS A 343 -2.59 24.06 12.38
CA LYS A 343 -3.47 23.88 13.54
C LYS A 343 -4.46 22.73 13.33
N VAL A 344 -4.97 22.22 14.42
CA VAL A 344 -5.96 21.15 14.42
C VAL A 344 -7.17 21.54 15.24
N ILE A 345 -8.36 21.28 14.74
CA ILE A 345 -9.62 21.47 15.45
C ILE A 345 -10.30 20.11 15.61
N LEU A 346 -10.55 19.72 16.84
CA LEU A 346 -11.35 18.56 17.21
C LEU A 346 -12.75 19.04 17.60
N TYR A 347 -13.74 18.71 16.78
CA TYR A 347 -15.13 19.02 17.12
C TYR A 347 -15.69 17.92 18.02
N ALA A 348 -15.91 18.24 19.28
CA ALA A 348 -16.33 17.29 20.31
C ALA A 348 -17.14 17.99 21.39
N ASP A 349 -18.25 17.39 21.82
CA ASP A 349 -19.03 17.86 22.96
C ASP A 349 -18.52 17.28 24.29
N LYS A 350 -17.70 16.19 24.20
CA LYS A 350 -17.07 15.54 25.36
C LYS A 350 -15.61 15.20 25.05
N VAL A 351 -14.74 15.41 26.02
CA VAL A 351 -13.35 14.94 25.93
C VAL A 351 -13.33 13.47 26.30
N THR A 352 -13.11 12.61 25.31
CA THR A 352 -12.94 11.16 25.52
C THR A 352 -11.51 10.84 25.91
N LYS A 353 -11.28 9.63 26.44
CA LYS A 353 -9.92 9.16 26.77
C LYS A 353 -9.01 9.15 25.54
N SER A 354 -9.55 8.79 24.37
CA SER A 354 -8.79 8.81 23.11
C SER A 354 -8.37 10.23 22.72
N ILE A 355 -9.22 11.23 22.90
CA ILE A 355 -8.89 12.64 22.66
C ILE A 355 -7.82 13.12 23.65
N GLU A 356 -8.00 12.84 24.94
CA GLU A 356 -7.03 13.21 25.99
C GLU A 356 -5.65 12.66 25.72
N ASN A 357 -5.54 11.37 25.42
CA ASN A 357 -4.27 10.72 25.10
C ASN A 357 -3.66 11.29 23.81
N ALA A 358 -4.44 11.48 22.76
CA ALA A 358 -3.94 12.02 21.50
C ALA A 358 -3.37 13.44 21.66
N ILE A 359 -4.04 14.30 22.44
CA ILE A 359 -3.54 15.64 22.74
C ILE A 359 -2.25 15.56 23.56
N LYS A 360 -2.19 14.68 24.57
CA LYS A 360 -1.01 14.50 25.41
C LYS A 360 0.20 14.11 24.58
N GLU A 361 0.07 13.13 23.69
CA GLU A 361 1.14 12.70 22.78
C GLU A 361 1.56 13.83 21.82
N THR A 362 0.61 14.58 21.27
CA THR A 362 0.91 15.71 20.37
C THR A 362 1.62 16.85 21.10
N CYS A 363 1.32 17.07 22.38
CA CYS A 363 1.95 18.14 23.17
C CYS A 363 3.35 17.79 23.71
N LEU A 364 3.87 16.60 23.52
CA LEU A 364 5.19 16.20 24.04
C LEU A 364 6.32 17.12 23.55
N LEU A 365 6.25 17.63 22.32
CA LEU A 365 7.26 18.53 21.77
C LEU A 365 7.24 19.94 22.40
N TYR A 366 6.10 20.39 22.90
CA TYR A 366 6.02 21.66 23.63
C TYR A 366 6.64 21.60 25.03
N THR A 367 6.67 20.40 25.61
CA THR A 367 7.16 20.17 26.97
C THR A 367 8.59 19.62 27.03
N SER A 368 9.13 19.16 25.89
CA SER A 368 10.48 18.64 25.81
C SER A 368 11.49 19.77 25.57
N PRO A 369 12.64 19.79 26.27
CA PRO A 369 13.64 20.83 26.08
C PRO A 369 14.15 20.84 24.64
N SER A 370 14.16 22.02 24.02
CA SER A 370 14.74 22.21 22.70
C SER A 370 16.26 22.05 22.76
N PRO A 371 16.93 21.52 21.72
CA PRO A 371 18.38 21.51 21.63
C PRO A 371 19.01 22.92 21.66
N ARG A 372 18.19 23.97 21.48
CA ARG A 372 18.60 25.37 21.53
C ARG A 372 18.34 25.99 22.89
N ASP A 373 17.61 25.33 23.78
CA ASP A 373 17.44 25.80 25.15
C ASP A 373 18.80 25.65 25.84
N PRO A 374 19.36 26.74 26.42
CA PRO A 374 20.60 26.61 27.15
C PRO A 374 20.39 25.59 28.28
N ILE A 375 21.22 24.55 28.30
CA ILE A 375 21.27 23.59 29.39
C ILE A 375 21.42 24.45 30.64
N GLY A 376 20.36 24.49 31.44
CA GLY A 376 20.30 25.36 32.59
C GLY A 376 21.52 25.13 33.47
N SER A 377 22.21 26.19 33.70
CA SER A 377 23.31 26.33 34.65
C SER A 377 22.86 26.01 36.06
#